data_a153b7e9fdba6776c594f7b109ef66b4
#
_entry.id   a153b7e9fdba6776c594f7b109ef66b4
#
_cell.length_a   1.000
_cell.length_b   1.000
_cell.length_c   1.000
_cell.angle_alpha   90.00
_cell.angle_beta   90.00
_cell.angle_gamma   90.00
#
_symmetry.space_group_name_H-M   'P 1'
#
loop_
_entity.id
_entity.type
_entity.pdbx_description
1 polymer ?
#
loop_
_entity_poly.entity_id
_entity_poly.type
_entity_poly.pdbx_seq_one_letter_code
_entity_poly.pdbx_strand_id
1 'polypeptide(L)'
;MTDAAGLLDDAGRIVVALTKLGLEPVLVGGMALVTIGSRRVTRDFDFVIPAPGDRLEALVGLFYDRGLELAARVNDSGDITATIDNRRVAAVRLRLDAPSSAYFSHPKTGLRVDLLFDFPVPAAQLAARATRITVRSRALLVASEDDLLNLKRIARAHRASPGDAEDIAFLEARRSPSQK
;
A
#
# COMPACT_ATOMS: atom_id res chain seq x y z
N MET A 1 -9.51 -18.92 8.89
CA MET A 1 -9.26 -17.47 9.21
C MET A 1 -7.77 -17.23 9.13
N THR A 2 -7.35 -16.42 8.18
CA THR A 2 -5.93 -16.05 8.10
C THR A 2 -5.63 -15.10 9.25
N ASP A 3 -4.69 -15.50 10.12
CA ASP A 3 -4.22 -14.70 11.23
C ASP A 3 -3.51 -13.44 10.70
N ALA A 4 -3.65 -12.31 11.39
CA ALA A 4 -2.96 -11.05 11.06
C ALA A 4 -1.44 -11.23 10.89
N ALA A 5 -0.87 -12.20 11.59
CA ALA A 5 0.52 -12.61 11.45
C ALA A 5 0.84 -13.17 10.06
N GLY A 6 -0.03 -14.01 9.52
CA GLY A 6 0.12 -14.58 8.19
C GLY A 6 0.02 -13.52 7.09
N LEU A 7 -0.89 -12.55 7.23
CA LEU A 7 -1.03 -11.45 6.28
C LEU A 7 0.23 -10.58 6.22
N LEU A 8 0.85 -10.31 7.37
CA LEU A 8 2.09 -9.54 7.44
C LEU A 8 3.27 -10.29 6.79
N ASP A 9 3.35 -11.61 7.00
CA ASP A 9 4.38 -12.43 6.36
C ASP A 9 4.21 -12.47 4.84
N ASP A 10 2.98 -12.60 4.34
CA ASP A 10 2.69 -12.57 2.91
C ASP A 10 3.01 -11.20 2.29
N ALA A 11 2.63 -10.11 2.95
CA ALA A 11 3.00 -8.76 2.53
C ALA A 11 4.53 -8.58 2.51
N GLY A 12 5.24 -9.10 3.51
CA GLY A 12 6.71 -9.07 3.55
C GLY A 12 7.36 -9.84 2.38
N ARG A 13 6.80 -10.97 1.97
CA ARG A 13 7.26 -11.70 0.77
C ARG A 13 7.03 -10.91 -0.52
N ILE A 14 5.92 -10.18 -0.59
CA ILE A 14 5.62 -9.29 -1.72
C ILE A 14 6.63 -8.15 -1.77
N VAL A 15 6.95 -7.51 -0.63
CA VAL A 15 7.97 -6.46 -0.53
C VAL A 15 9.31 -6.93 -1.06
N VAL A 16 9.78 -8.11 -0.64
CA VAL A 16 11.04 -8.69 -1.13
C VAL A 16 11.01 -8.90 -2.64
N ALA A 17 9.89 -9.40 -3.17
CA ALA A 17 9.74 -9.65 -4.60
C ALA A 17 9.69 -8.35 -5.42
N LEU A 18 8.99 -7.31 -4.94
CA LEU A 18 8.96 -5.98 -5.55
C LEU A 18 10.36 -5.36 -5.60
N THR A 19 11.11 -5.44 -4.50
CA THR A 19 12.49 -4.94 -4.44
C THR A 19 13.40 -5.66 -5.45
N LYS A 20 13.24 -6.98 -5.61
CA LYS A 20 13.99 -7.75 -6.63
C LYS A 20 13.66 -7.33 -8.07
N LEU A 21 12.46 -6.85 -8.31
CA LEU A 21 12.05 -6.27 -9.60
C LEU A 21 12.57 -4.83 -9.80
N GLY A 22 13.28 -4.27 -8.82
CA GLY A 22 13.71 -2.86 -8.84
C GLY A 22 12.55 -1.88 -8.61
N LEU A 23 11.47 -2.34 -8.00
CA LEU A 23 10.29 -1.56 -7.62
C LEU A 23 10.24 -1.47 -6.09
N GLU A 24 11.21 -0.78 -5.48
CA GLU A 24 11.31 -0.69 -4.03
C GLU A 24 10.04 -0.04 -3.43
N PRO A 25 9.26 -0.78 -2.62
CA PRO A 25 8.01 -0.27 -2.08
C PRO A 25 8.24 0.52 -0.80
N VAL A 26 7.57 1.67 -0.70
CA VAL A 26 7.48 2.46 0.53
C VAL A 26 6.08 2.29 1.11
N LEU A 27 5.99 1.73 2.32
CA LEU A 27 4.74 1.54 3.03
C LEU A 27 4.16 2.90 3.45
N VAL A 28 2.91 3.11 3.11
CA VAL A 28 2.11 4.30 3.45
C VAL A 28 0.76 3.87 4.04
N GLY A 29 -0.18 4.77 4.13
CA GLY A 29 -1.55 4.47 4.52
C GLY A 29 -1.70 3.99 5.96
N GLY A 30 -2.76 3.22 6.20
CA GLY A 30 -3.14 2.78 7.55
C GLY A 30 -2.14 1.85 8.20
N MET A 31 -1.58 0.92 7.44
CA MET A 31 -0.62 -0.03 8.00
C MET A 31 0.70 0.65 8.40
N ALA A 32 1.13 1.68 7.68
CA ALA A 32 2.27 2.50 8.09
C ALA A 32 2.03 3.14 9.47
N LEU A 33 0.84 3.67 9.72
CA LEU A 33 0.49 4.22 11.03
C LEU A 33 0.51 3.16 12.14
N VAL A 34 0.04 1.94 11.85
CA VAL A 34 0.11 0.82 12.80
C VAL A 34 1.56 0.51 13.17
N THR A 35 2.49 0.51 12.21
CA THR A 35 3.91 0.24 12.47
C THR A 35 4.57 1.28 13.36
N ILE A 36 4.06 2.50 13.41
CA ILE A 36 4.54 3.59 14.28
C ILE A 36 3.70 3.78 15.55
N GLY A 37 2.79 2.84 15.85
CA GLY A 37 2.08 2.78 17.13
C GLY A 37 0.63 3.25 17.12
N SER A 38 0.00 3.46 15.98
CA SER A 38 -1.44 3.70 15.91
C SER A 38 -2.23 2.46 16.32
N ARG A 39 -3.33 2.68 17.04
CA ARG A 39 -4.24 1.61 17.48
C ARG A 39 -5.35 1.30 16.47
N ARG A 40 -5.30 1.92 15.29
CA ARG A 40 -6.30 1.62 14.25
C ARG A 40 -6.23 0.17 13.81
N VAL A 41 -7.37 -0.36 13.36
CA VAL A 41 -7.43 -1.68 12.74
C VAL A 41 -7.44 -1.49 11.23
N THR A 42 -6.48 -2.09 10.54
CA THR A 42 -6.44 -2.18 9.08
C THR A 42 -5.86 -3.52 8.66
N ARG A 43 -6.25 -3.99 7.48
CA ARG A 43 -5.73 -5.22 6.86
C ARG A 43 -5.09 -4.96 5.50
N ASP A 44 -5.22 -3.74 5.00
CA ASP A 44 -4.74 -3.34 3.68
C ASP A 44 -3.31 -2.81 3.82
N PHE A 45 -2.48 -3.17 2.85
CA PHE A 45 -1.11 -2.69 2.73
C PHE A 45 -1.04 -1.74 1.54
N ASP A 46 -0.79 -0.48 1.81
CA ASP A 46 -0.63 0.56 0.80
C ASP A 46 0.85 0.82 0.55
N PHE A 47 1.31 0.65 -0.67
CA PHE A 47 2.70 0.93 -1.05
C PHE A 47 2.76 1.95 -2.19
N VAL A 48 3.63 2.93 -2.05
CA VAL A 48 4.08 3.73 -3.19
C VAL A 48 5.30 3.04 -3.80
N ILE A 49 5.23 2.76 -5.09
CA ILE A 49 6.33 2.16 -5.87
C ILE A 49 6.64 3.05 -7.08
N PRO A 50 7.85 2.95 -7.65
CA PRO A 50 8.13 3.57 -8.95
C PRO A 50 7.13 3.07 -10.00
N ALA A 51 6.79 3.91 -10.97
CA ALA A 51 5.97 3.48 -12.10
C ALA A 51 6.61 2.25 -12.77
N PRO A 52 5.84 1.16 -12.98
CA PRO A 52 6.44 -0.12 -13.39
C PRO A 52 7.05 -0.12 -14.79
N GLY A 53 6.54 0.69 -15.73
CA GLY A 53 7.06 0.72 -17.10
C GLY A 53 7.09 -0.68 -17.73
N ASP A 54 8.23 -1.07 -18.30
CA ASP A 54 8.42 -2.38 -18.94
C ASP A 54 8.32 -3.56 -17.96
N ARG A 55 8.37 -3.30 -16.65
CA ARG A 55 8.22 -4.32 -15.59
C ARG A 55 6.78 -4.64 -15.25
N LEU A 56 5.79 -4.01 -15.92
CA LEU A 56 4.37 -4.18 -15.61
C LEU A 56 3.90 -5.63 -15.67
N GLU A 57 4.31 -6.38 -16.69
CA GLU A 57 3.93 -7.80 -16.81
C GLU A 57 4.54 -8.65 -15.69
N ALA A 58 5.80 -8.40 -15.34
CA ALA A 58 6.46 -9.06 -14.23
C ALA A 58 5.80 -8.70 -12.89
N LEU A 59 5.40 -7.43 -12.71
CA LEU A 59 4.65 -6.98 -11.54
C LEU A 59 3.33 -7.73 -11.41
N VAL A 60 2.53 -7.79 -12.46
CA VAL A 60 1.25 -8.54 -12.46
C VAL A 60 1.50 -10.02 -12.16
N GLY A 61 2.48 -10.63 -12.84
CA GLY A 61 2.86 -12.04 -12.60
C GLY A 61 3.21 -12.29 -11.13
N LEU A 62 3.95 -11.39 -10.49
CA LEU A 62 4.33 -11.49 -9.07
C LEU A 62 3.11 -11.64 -8.15
N PHE A 63 2.04 -10.89 -8.38
CA PHE A 63 0.81 -10.95 -7.59
C PHE A 63 0.00 -12.21 -7.89
N TYR A 64 -0.18 -12.54 -9.18
CA TYR A 64 -0.94 -13.72 -9.60
C TYR A 64 -0.28 -15.03 -9.17
N ASP A 65 1.04 -15.12 -9.18
CA ASP A 65 1.78 -16.29 -8.68
C ASP A 65 1.60 -16.50 -7.17
N ARG A 66 1.08 -15.49 -6.46
CA ARG A 66 0.75 -15.54 -5.03
C ARG A 66 -0.76 -15.60 -4.76
N GLY A 67 -1.55 -15.81 -5.80
CA GLY A 67 -3.00 -15.92 -5.69
C GLY A 67 -3.74 -14.60 -5.48
N LEU A 68 -3.08 -13.45 -5.66
CA LEU A 68 -3.76 -12.16 -5.64
C LEU A 68 -4.21 -11.80 -7.06
N GLU A 69 -5.40 -11.26 -7.16
CA GLU A 69 -6.05 -10.85 -8.39
C GLU A 69 -6.22 -9.32 -8.44
N LEU A 70 -6.10 -8.74 -9.63
CA LEU A 70 -6.33 -7.31 -9.84
C LEU A 70 -7.81 -6.97 -9.64
N ALA A 71 -8.11 -5.95 -8.86
CA ALA A 71 -9.45 -5.42 -8.72
C ALA A 71 -9.96 -4.86 -10.07
N ALA A 72 -11.12 -5.36 -10.50
CA ALA A 72 -11.83 -4.87 -11.68
C ALA A 72 -12.80 -3.75 -11.31
N ARG A 73 -13.33 -3.79 -10.09
CA ARG A 73 -14.31 -2.82 -9.60
C ARG A 73 -14.14 -2.62 -8.10
N VAL A 74 -14.19 -1.37 -7.68
CA VAL A 74 -14.21 -0.92 -6.29
C VAL A 74 -15.45 -0.06 -6.10
N ASN A 75 -16.20 -0.27 -5.01
CA ASN A 75 -17.38 0.52 -4.68
C ASN A 75 -16.99 1.85 -3.98
N ASP A 76 -18.00 2.69 -3.71
CA ASP A 76 -17.80 4.00 -3.06
C ASP A 76 -17.25 3.89 -1.63
N SER A 77 -17.43 2.73 -0.98
CA SER A 77 -16.86 2.43 0.35
C SER A 77 -15.41 1.98 0.30
N GLY A 78 -14.85 1.78 -0.92
CA GLY A 78 -13.49 1.30 -1.13
C GLY A 78 -13.36 -0.23 -1.15
N ASP A 79 -14.48 -0.99 -1.10
CA ASP A 79 -14.43 -2.45 -1.14
C ASP A 79 -14.28 -2.95 -2.57
N ILE A 80 -13.46 -3.98 -2.76
CA ILE A 80 -13.31 -4.65 -4.04
C ILE A 80 -14.54 -5.56 -4.26
N THR A 81 -15.31 -5.26 -5.30
CA THR A 81 -16.55 -5.99 -5.63
C THR A 81 -16.39 -6.96 -6.80
N ALA A 82 -15.32 -6.83 -7.56
CA ALA A 82 -14.97 -7.75 -8.63
C ALA A 82 -13.46 -7.75 -8.89
N THR A 83 -12.92 -8.90 -9.27
CA THR A 83 -11.52 -9.10 -9.64
C THR A 83 -11.40 -9.67 -11.05
N ILE A 84 -10.20 -9.60 -11.62
CA ILE A 84 -9.82 -10.23 -12.87
C ILE A 84 -9.00 -11.48 -12.51
N ASP A 85 -9.50 -12.66 -12.80
CA ASP A 85 -8.82 -13.93 -12.53
C ASP A 85 -7.69 -14.25 -13.53
N ASN A 86 -7.75 -13.66 -14.72
CA ASN A 86 -6.78 -13.90 -15.79
C ASN A 86 -5.66 -12.85 -15.78
N ARG A 87 -4.43 -13.26 -15.50
CA ARG A 87 -3.26 -12.37 -15.40
C ARG A 87 -2.93 -11.63 -16.71
N ARG A 88 -3.17 -12.23 -17.88
CA ARG A 88 -2.91 -11.57 -19.16
C ARG A 88 -3.89 -10.43 -19.39
N VAL A 89 -5.16 -10.67 -19.08
CA VAL A 89 -6.20 -9.64 -19.14
C VAL A 89 -5.89 -8.50 -18.18
N ALA A 90 -5.47 -8.82 -16.97
CA ALA A 90 -5.07 -7.81 -15.97
C ALA A 90 -3.89 -6.96 -16.45
N ALA A 91 -2.85 -7.57 -17.02
CA ALA A 91 -1.69 -6.84 -17.54
C ALA A 91 -2.06 -5.94 -18.73
N VAL A 92 -2.89 -6.44 -19.65
CA VAL A 92 -3.38 -5.63 -20.79
C VAL A 92 -4.21 -4.45 -20.29
N ARG A 93 -5.11 -4.68 -19.33
CA ARG A 93 -5.94 -3.62 -18.76
C ARG A 93 -5.09 -2.53 -18.11
N LEU A 94 -4.14 -2.88 -17.24
CA LEU A 94 -3.25 -1.90 -16.59
C LEU A 94 -2.41 -1.12 -17.62
N ARG A 95 -1.98 -1.78 -18.70
CA ARG A 95 -1.24 -1.11 -19.78
C ARG A 95 -2.10 -0.10 -20.53
N LEU A 96 -3.35 -0.45 -20.82
CA LEU A 96 -4.26 0.42 -21.59
C LEU A 96 -4.79 1.58 -20.74
N ASP A 97 -5.17 1.30 -19.49
CA ASP A 97 -5.75 2.29 -18.60
C ASP A 97 -4.68 3.23 -18.02
N ALA A 98 -3.40 2.77 -17.96
CA ALA A 98 -2.27 3.50 -17.37
C ALA A 98 -2.64 4.23 -16.07
N PRO A 99 -3.25 3.54 -15.07
CA PRO A 99 -3.75 4.19 -13.88
C PRO A 99 -2.62 4.62 -12.97
N SER A 100 -2.89 5.58 -12.07
CA SER A 100 -1.95 5.96 -10.99
C SER A 100 -1.93 4.98 -9.82
N SER A 101 -2.84 4.00 -9.79
CA SER A 101 -2.91 2.98 -8.75
C SER A 101 -3.51 1.67 -9.26
N ALA A 102 -3.15 0.58 -8.60
CA ALA A 102 -3.70 -0.74 -8.82
C ALA A 102 -3.93 -1.44 -7.49
N TYR A 103 -5.06 -2.12 -7.36
CA TYR A 103 -5.45 -2.83 -6.14
C TYR A 103 -5.45 -4.32 -6.41
N PHE A 104 -4.75 -5.10 -5.57
CA PHE A 104 -4.71 -6.54 -5.64
C PHE A 104 -5.28 -7.16 -4.38
N SER A 105 -6.10 -8.18 -4.53
CA SER A 105 -6.66 -8.91 -3.38
C SER A 105 -6.56 -10.41 -3.57
N HIS A 106 -6.35 -11.11 -2.45
CA HIS A 106 -6.35 -12.55 -2.42
C HIS A 106 -7.75 -13.05 -2.02
N PRO A 107 -8.51 -13.73 -2.92
CA PRO A 107 -9.91 -14.06 -2.69
C PRO A 107 -10.16 -14.95 -1.46
N LYS A 108 -9.16 -15.77 -1.07
CA LYS A 108 -9.30 -16.73 0.04
C LYS A 108 -8.82 -16.17 1.38
N THR A 109 -7.74 -15.37 1.40
CA THR A 109 -7.12 -14.90 2.64
C THR A 109 -7.60 -13.52 3.03
N GLY A 110 -8.15 -12.74 2.09
CA GLY A 110 -8.54 -11.36 2.27
C GLY A 110 -7.35 -10.39 2.35
N LEU A 111 -6.13 -10.86 2.04
CA LEU A 111 -4.99 -9.95 1.89
C LEU A 111 -5.26 -8.96 0.76
N ARG A 112 -5.14 -7.68 1.05
CA ARG A 112 -5.23 -6.62 0.06
C ARG A 112 -3.92 -5.83 0.03
N VAL A 113 -3.43 -5.58 -1.18
CA VAL A 113 -2.25 -4.77 -1.44
C VAL A 113 -2.60 -3.72 -2.49
N ASP A 114 -2.50 -2.47 -2.10
CA ASP A 114 -2.76 -1.32 -2.94
C ASP A 114 -1.43 -0.71 -3.37
N LEU A 115 -1.23 -0.59 -4.67
CA LEU A 115 -0.03 0.02 -5.25
C LEU A 115 -0.37 1.40 -5.81
N LEU A 116 0.45 2.38 -5.46
CA LEU A 116 0.41 3.73 -6.01
C LEU A 116 1.69 3.93 -6.83
N PHE A 117 1.54 4.27 -8.11
CA PHE A 117 2.64 4.36 -9.08
C PHE A 117 3.19 5.79 -9.13
N ASP A 118 4.24 6.06 -8.34
CA ASP A 118 4.82 7.42 -8.18
C ASP A 118 3.76 8.50 -7.85
N PHE A 119 2.72 8.13 -7.14
CA PHE A 119 1.56 8.99 -6.88
C PHE A 119 1.10 8.91 -5.42
N PRO A 120 0.62 10.00 -4.80
CA PRO A 120 0.67 11.41 -5.27
C PRO A 120 2.04 12.05 -5.08
N VAL A 121 2.98 11.33 -4.47
CA VAL A 121 4.38 11.71 -4.27
C VAL A 121 5.26 10.63 -4.88
N PRO A 122 6.32 10.99 -5.64
CA PRO A 122 7.23 10.01 -6.22
C PRO A 122 7.84 9.07 -5.18
N ALA A 123 7.91 7.77 -5.50
CA ALA A 123 8.45 6.74 -4.61
C ALA A 123 9.88 7.06 -4.16
N ALA A 124 10.73 7.57 -5.05
CA ALA A 124 12.10 7.95 -4.73
C ALA A 124 12.19 9.06 -3.67
N GLN A 125 11.26 10.02 -3.70
CA GLN A 125 11.21 11.09 -2.70
C GLN A 125 10.79 10.56 -1.33
N LEU A 126 9.82 9.65 -1.29
CA LEU A 126 9.41 9.00 -0.04
C LEU A 126 10.53 8.12 0.50
N ALA A 127 11.16 7.31 -0.35
CA ALA A 127 12.25 6.42 0.03
C ALA A 127 13.44 7.16 0.64
N ALA A 128 13.76 8.35 0.12
CA ALA A 128 14.87 9.18 0.63
C ALA A 128 14.69 9.61 2.10
N ARG A 129 13.43 9.69 2.58
CA ARG A 129 13.08 10.11 3.95
C ARG A 129 12.50 8.97 4.80
N ALA A 130 12.28 7.81 4.19
CA ALA A 130 11.67 6.68 4.84
C ALA A 130 12.56 6.04 5.90
N THR A 131 11.95 5.41 6.88
CA THR A 131 12.63 4.66 7.92
C THR A 131 12.41 3.16 7.70
N ARG A 132 13.47 2.37 7.87
CA ARG A 132 13.37 0.92 7.84
C ARG A 132 12.89 0.42 9.21
N ILE A 133 11.71 -0.18 9.23
CA ILE A 133 11.10 -0.74 10.44
C ILE A 133 11.02 -2.26 10.30
N THR A 134 11.49 -2.96 11.31
CA THR A 134 11.36 -4.43 11.36
C THR A 134 10.12 -4.79 12.18
N VAL A 135 9.17 -5.44 11.51
CA VAL A 135 7.99 -6.01 12.15
C VAL A 135 8.11 -7.51 12.08
N ARG A 136 8.23 -8.14 13.25
CA ARG A 136 8.61 -9.56 13.39
C ARG A 136 9.98 -9.79 12.72
N SER A 137 10.04 -10.61 11.67
CA SER A 137 11.28 -10.88 10.90
C SER A 137 11.33 -10.17 9.55
N ARG A 138 10.40 -9.23 9.29
CA ARG A 138 10.26 -8.54 8.00
C ARG A 138 10.65 -7.07 8.13
N ALA A 139 11.59 -6.65 7.29
CA ALA A 139 11.95 -5.25 7.17
C ALA A 139 11.04 -4.56 6.15
N LEU A 140 10.41 -3.47 6.55
CA LEU A 140 9.57 -2.62 5.72
C LEU A 140 10.19 -1.23 5.65
N LEU A 141 10.18 -0.62 4.48
CA LEU A 141 10.53 0.79 4.31
C LEU A 141 9.25 1.60 4.51
N VAL A 142 9.18 2.36 5.60
CA VAL A 142 7.98 3.09 6.01
C VAL A 142 8.20 4.59 5.78
N ALA A 143 7.26 5.26 5.12
CA ALA A 143 7.32 6.69 4.88
C ALA A 143 7.49 7.48 6.19
N SER A 144 8.17 8.63 6.12
CA SER A 144 8.33 9.50 7.29
C SER A 144 6.98 9.99 7.82
N GLU A 145 6.92 10.35 9.10
CA GLU A 145 5.67 10.87 9.70
C GLU A 145 5.18 12.14 8.99
N ASP A 146 6.11 12.98 8.50
CA ASP A 146 5.77 14.17 7.71
C ASP A 146 5.16 13.81 6.36
N ASP A 147 5.70 12.81 5.68
CA ASP A 147 5.16 12.32 4.42
C ASP A 147 3.80 11.63 4.63
N LEU A 148 3.65 10.83 5.68
CA LEU A 148 2.37 10.22 6.03
C LEU A 148 1.30 11.27 6.30
N LEU A 149 1.62 12.34 7.04
CA LEU A 149 0.71 13.44 7.30
C LEU A 149 0.32 14.17 6.01
N ASN A 150 1.29 14.45 5.15
CA ASN A 150 1.04 15.08 3.84
C ASN A 150 0.13 14.22 2.97
N LEU A 151 0.41 12.92 2.85
CA LEU A 151 -0.40 11.97 2.07
C LEU A 151 -1.84 11.89 2.61
N LYS A 152 -2.03 11.90 3.94
CA LYS A 152 -3.35 11.91 4.56
C LYS A 152 -4.13 13.19 4.30
N ARG A 153 -3.46 14.34 4.31
CA ARG A 153 -4.08 15.63 3.97
C ARG A 153 -4.50 15.68 2.50
N ILE A 154 -3.66 15.17 1.59
CA ILE A 154 -4.00 15.05 0.16
C ILE A 154 -5.22 14.13 -0.01
N ALA A 155 -5.21 12.94 0.61
CA ALA A 155 -6.32 12.00 0.52
C ALA A 155 -7.63 12.62 1.04
N ARG A 156 -7.59 13.33 2.17
CA ARG A 156 -8.77 13.99 2.76
C ARG A 156 -9.33 15.10 1.87
N ALA A 157 -8.49 15.79 1.11
CA ALA A 157 -8.95 16.82 0.18
C ALA A 157 -9.74 16.24 -1.01
N HIS A 158 -9.53 14.95 -1.35
CA HIS A 158 -10.15 14.29 -2.49
C HIS A 158 -11.26 13.30 -2.12
N ARG A 159 -11.35 12.90 -0.84
CA ARG A 159 -12.37 11.97 -0.35
C ARG A 159 -12.73 12.29 1.11
N ALA A 160 -14.00 12.11 1.44
CA ALA A 160 -14.47 12.20 2.82
C ALA A 160 -14.38 10.81 3.48
N SER A 161 -13.26 10.50 4.14
CA SER A 161 -13.12 9.29 4.94
C SER A 161 -12.99 9.66 6.43
N PRO A 162 -13.86 9.17 7.31
CA PRO A 162 -13.79 9.44 8.76
C PRO A 162 -12.42 9.08 9.35
N GLY A 163 -11.82 7.97 8.91
CA GLY A 163 -10.53 7.51 9.39
C GLY A 163 -9.37 8.45 9.07
N ASP A 164 -9.45 9.24 7.99
CA ASP A 164 -8.38 10.19 7.64
C ASP A 164 -8.26 11.34 8.66
N ALA A 165 -9.36 11.76 9.29
CA ALA A 165 -9.32 12.78 10.34
C ALA A 165 -8.62 12.26 11.61
N GLU A 166 -8.90 11.03 12.01
CA GLU A 166 -8.26 10.37 13.16
C GLU A 166 -6.77 10.14 12.91
N ASP A 167 -6.41 9.71 11.70
CA ASP A 167 -5.03 9.50 11.29
C ASP A 167 -4.21 10.80 11.31
N ILE A 168 -4.79 11.90 10.82
CA ILE A 168 -4.17 13.23 10.87
C ILE A 168 -3.96 13.67 12.31
N ALA A 169 -4.98 13.55 13.17
CA ALA A 169 -4.89 13.91 14.58
C ALA A 169 -3.79 13.11 15.31
N PHE A 170 -3.68 11.80 15.02
CA PHE A 170 -2.63 10.94 15.56
C PHE A 170 -1.24 11.43 15.17
N LEU A 171 -1.01 11.74 13.88
CA LEU A 171 0.27 12.21 13.37
C LEU A 171 0.63 13.62 13.91
N GLU A 172 -0.33 14.52 14.00
CA GLU A 172 -0.13 15.86 14.55
C GLU A 172 0.24 15.83 16.04
N ALA A 173 -0.40 14.96 16.83
CA ALA A 173 -0.08 14.78 18.23
C ALA A 173 1.35 14.27 18.46
N ARG A 174 1.89 13.46 17.56
CA ARG A 174 3.28 12.96 17.63
C ARG A 174 4.32 14.02 17.30
N ARG A 175 3.96 15.02 16.48
CA ARG A 175 4.84 16.12 16.10
C ARG A 175 4.92 17.22 17.18
N SER A 176 3.89 17.34 18.02
CA SER A 176 3.90 18.30 19.11
C SER A 176 4.88 17.80 20.17
N PRO A 177 5.95 18.57 20.51
CA PRO A 177 6.81 18.19 21.62
C PRO A 177 5.96 18.14 22.88
N SER A 178 6.07 17.02 23.61
CA SER A 178 5.42 16.91 24.93
C SER A 178 5.84 18.10 25.76
N GLN A 179 4.93 19.01 26.04
CA GLN A 179 5.12 20.00 27.07
C GLN A 179 5.26 19.23 28.40
N LYS A 180 6.49 19.04 28.85
CA LYS A 180 6.80 18.71 30.24
C LYS A 180 6.91 19.99 31.05
#